data_866fb715d3998c4d08436bab842ab29d
#
_entry.id   866fb715d3998c4d08436bab842ab29d
#
_cell.length_a   1.000
_cell.length_b   1.000
_cell.length_c   1.000
_cell.angle_alpha   90.00
_cell.angle_beta   90.00
_cell.angle_gamma   90.00
#
_symmetry.space_group_name_H-M   'P 1'
#
loop_
_entity.id
_entity.type
_entity.pdbx_description
1 polymer ?
#
loop_
_entity_poly.entity_id
_entity_poly.type
_entity_poly.pdbx_seq_one_letter_code
_entity_poly.pdbx_strand_id
1 'polypeptide(L)'
;KSLKREKKKAAKERRQHAKQLKKDEKHAKKRITARKVPQKASDCLQYLSMSQDGICEVEPGLFSMTMAFTDVNFQIAMLEEQKNIFTKYSEFLNYFDPSLHLEINLVTRSMDEEQFRIDTFLPLRGDDRDRYAEEMNQVVAEKALRGQNGLIREKYVTFSLHAENYQQAKEQLENRAADIADHFKPVF
;
A
#
# COMPACT_ATOMS: atom_id res chain seq x y z
N LYS A 1 -25.97 -42.35 -28.26
CA LYS A 1 -25.17 -41.44 -29.18
C LYS A 1 -24.83 -40.09 -28.51
N SER A 2 -25.67 -39.53 -27.60
CA SER A 2 -25.44 -38.25 -26.90
C SER A 2 -24.20 -38.29 -25.98
N LEU A 3 -24.09 -39.30 -25.11
CA LEU A 3 -22.95 -39.44 -24.17
C LEU A 3 -21.57 -39.51 -24.84
N LYS A 4 -21.48 -40.11 -26.03
CA LYS A 4 -20.24 -40.16 -26.82
C LYS A 4 -19.86 -38.77 -27.37
N ARG A 5 -20.86 -37.93 -27.69
CA ARG A 5 -20.62 -36.57 -28.18
C ARG A 5 -20.15 -35.64 -27.03
N GLU A 6 -20.73 -35.77 -25.84
CA GLU A 6 -20.31 -35.02 -24.66
C GLU A 6 -18.89 -35.36 -24.21
N LYS A 7 -18.54 -36.65 -24.16
CA LYS A 7 -17.17 -37.08 -23.86
C LYS A 7 -16.16 -36.54 -24.87
N LYS A 8 -16.50 -36.50 -26.17
CA LYS A 8 -15.63 -35.90 -27.20
C LYS A 8 -15.49 -34.37 -27.03
N LYS A 9 -16.56 -33.67 -26.65
CA LYS A 9 -16.54 -32.22 -26.41
C LYS A 9 -15.67 -31.89 -25.20
N ALA A 10 -15.87 -32.58 -24.08
CA ALA A 10 -15.06 -32.41 -22.87
C ALA A 10 -13.56 -32.74 -23.09
N ALA A 11 -13.25 -33.78 -23.88
CA ALA A 11 -11.88 -34.08 -24.23
C ALA A 11 -11.22 -33.01 -25.12
N LYS A 12 -11.99 -32.37 -26.01
CA LYS A 12 -11.51 -31.28 -26.85
C LYS A 12 -11.24 -30.00 -26.02
N GLU A 13 -12.14 -29.69 -25.09
CA GLU A 13 -11.98 -28.55 -24.17
C GLU A 13 -10.76 -28.73 -23.24
N ARG A 14 -10.57 -29.92 -22.67
CA ARG A 14 -9.38 -30.24 -21.89
C ARG A 14 -8.08 -30.09 -22.68
N ARG A 15 -8.08 -30.49 -23.95
CA ARG A 15 -6.91 -30.31 -24.82
C ARG A 15 -6.63 -28.85 -25.17
N GLN A 16 -7.69 -28.06 -25.34
CA GLN A 16 -7.55 -26.62 -25.59
C GLN A 16 -7.03 -25.90 -24.35
N HIS A 17 -7.56 -26.20 -23.18
CA HIS A 17 -7.11 -25.66 -21.91
C HIS A 17 -5.64 -26.01 -21.61
N ALA A 18 -5.25 -27.26 -21.83
CA ALA A 18 -3.84 -27.69 -21.68
C ALA A 18 -2.88 -27.00 -22.66
N LYS A 19 -3.34 -26.69 -23.90
CA LYS A 19 -2.55 -25.92 -24.85
C LYS A 19 -2.41 -24.44 -24.43
N GLN A 20 -3.46 -23.86 -23.84
CA GLN A 20 -3.42 -22.50 -23.33
C GLN A 20 -2.46 -22.39 -22.15
N LEU A 21 -2.56 -23.28 -21.16
CA LEU A 21 -1.62 -23.34 -20.02
C LEU A 21 -0.15 -23.43 -20.47
N LYS A 22 0.16 -24.27 -21.47
CA LYS A 22 1.52 -24.36 -22.01
C LYS A 22 1.98 -23.09 -22.72
N LYS A 23 1.07 -22.36 -23.36
CA LYS A 23 1.39 -21.05 -23.94
C LYS A 23 1.69 -20.02 -22.85
N ASP A 24 0.85 -20.00 -21.82
CA ASP A 24 0.99 -19.04 -20.71
C ASP A 24 2.27 -19.32 -19.91
N GLU A 25 2.61 -20.60 -19.66
CA GLU A 25 3.90 -20.99 -19.08
C GLU A 25 5.10 -20.56 -19.94
N LYS A 26 4.98 -20.69 -21.27
CA LYS A 26 6.05 -20.28 -22.19
C LYS A 26 6.20 -18.75 -22.23
N HIS A 27 5.10 -18.02 -22.14
CA HIS A 27 5.13 -16.56 -22.03
C HIS A 27 5.69 -16.09 -20.68
N ALA A 28 5.31 -16.75 -19.58
CA ALA A 28 5.88 -16.49 -18.27
C ALA A 28 7.38 -16.75 -18.21
N LYS A 29 7.85 -17.90 -18.76
CA LYS A 29 9.29 -18.21 -18.87
C LYS A 29 10.04 -17.20 -19.75
N LYS A 30 9.45 -16.75 -20.87
CA LYS A 30 10.05 -15.69 -21.70
C LYS A 30 10.16 -14.36 -20.95
N ARG A 31 9.19 -13.98 -20.10
CA ARG A 31 9.26 -12.79 -19.25
C ARG A 31 10.38 -12.88 -18.21
N ILE A 32 10.58 -14.07 -17.62
CA ILE A 32 11.64 -14.31 -16.63
C ILE A 32 13.03 -14.26 -17.28
N THR A 33 13.20 -14.85 -18.48
CA THR A 33 14.48 -14.86 -19.21
C THR A 33 14.78 -13.54 -19.92
N ALA A 34 13.79 -12.67 -20.13
CA ALA A 34 13.97 -11.35 -20.72
C ALA A 34 14.40 -10.27 -19.74
N ARG A 35 14.44 -10.56 -18.42
CA ARG A 35 15.06 -9.65 -17.46
C ARG A 35 16.56 -9.58 -17.77
N LYS A 36 16.98 -8.49 -18.42
CA LYS A 36 18.40 -8.16 -18.58
C LYS A 36 19.03 -8.15 -17.19
N VAL A 37 20.15 -8.84 -17.06
CA VAL A 37 20.96 -8.72 -15.83
C VAL A 37 21.35 -7.25 -15.70
N PRO A 38 21.00 -6.59 -14.57
CA PRO A 38 21.31 -5.18 -14.40
C PRO A 38 22.82 -4.97 -14.47
N GLN A 39 23.25 -4.06 -15.35
CA GLN A 39 24.67 -3.74 -15.54
C GLN A 39 25.06 -2.47 -14.80
N LYS A 40 24.12 -1.63 -14.44
CA LYS A 40 24.31 -0.38 -13.71
C LYS A 40 23.37 -0.35 -12.50
N ALA A 41 23.72 0.44 -11.49
CA ALA A 41 22.86 0.65 -10.32
C ALA A 41 21.47 1.20 -10.72
N SER A 42 21.40 2.04 -11.74
CA SER A 42 20.14 2.56 -12.29
C SER A 42 19.23 1.48 -12.84
N ASP A 43 19.78 0.36 -13.32
CA ASP A 43 18.99 -0.75 -13.86
C ASP A 43 18.29 -1.55 -12.75
N CYS A 44 18.68 -1.33 -11.50
CA CYS A 44 18.07 -1.93 -10.31
C CYS A 44 16.90 -1.08 -9.78
N LEU A 45 16.77 0.18 -10.20
CA LEU A 45 15.70 1.05 -9.80
C LEU A 45 14.42 0.68 -10.58
N GLN A 46 13.29 0.70 -9.87
CA GLN A 46 11.99 0.38 -10.45
C GLN A 46 11.24 1.64 -10.92
N TYR A 47 11.94 2.76 -11.06
CA TYR A 47 11.39 4.03 -11.53
C TYR A 47 12.42 4.77 -12.38
N LEU A 48 11.94 5.66 -13.23
CA LEU A 48 12.77 6.45 -14.14
C LEU A 48 13.23 7.77 -13.51
N SER A 49 12.31 8.46 -12.85
CA SER A 49 12.58 9.73 -12.19
C SER A 49 11.68 9.92 -10.97
N MET A 50 12.14 10.75 -10.02
CA MET A 50 11.37 11.18 -8.87
C MET A 50 11.55 12.68 -8.69
N SER A 51 10.44 13.41 -8.61
CA SER A 51 10.45 14.85 -8.42
C SER A 51 10.43 15.22 -6.94
N GLN A 52 10.77 16.48 -6.64
CA GLN A 52 10.69 17.01 -5.27
C GLN A 52 9.24 17.06 -4.73
N ASP A 53 8.25 17.09 -5.62
CA ASP A 53 6.83 17.10 -5.30
C ASP A 53 6.28 15.72 -4.92
N GLY A 54 7.16 14.69 -4.85
CA GLY A 54 6.77 13.32 -4.51
C GLY A 54 6.12 12.55 -5.66
N ILE A 55 6.16 13.07 -6.88
CA ILE A 55 5.66 12.38 -8.08
C ILE A 55 6.80 11.58 -8.69
N CYS A 56 6.53 10.30 -8.94
CA CYS A 56 7.47 9.36 -9.50
C CYS A 56 7.03 8.94 -10.91
N GLU A 57 7.92 9.02 -11.89
CA GLU A 57 7.73 8.39 -13.18
C GLU A 57 8.26 6.96 -13.11
N VAL A 58 7.36 6.00 -13.14
CA VAL A 58 7.67 4.56 -13.01
C VAL A 58 8.07 3.97 -14.35
N GLU A 59 7.28 4.25 -15.38
CA GLU A 59 7.51 3.89 -16.79
C GLU A 59 7.28 5.12 -17.66
N PRO A 60 7.76 5.13 -18.90
CA PRO A 60 7.54 6.27 -19.79
C PRO A 60 6.06 6.64 -19.88
N GLY A 61 5.70 7.82 -19.38
CA GLY A 61 4.33 8.32 -19.36
C GLY A 61 3.43 7.75 -18.27
N LEU A 62 3.93 6.90 -17.37
CA LEU A 62 3.21 6.42 -16.19
C LEU A 62 3.75 7.12 -14.95
N PHE A 63 2.92 7.95 -14.36
CA PHE A 63 3.26 8.72 -13.15
C PHE A 63 2.48 8.24 -11.95
N SER A 64 3.13 8.21 -10.79
CA SER A 64 2.56 7.77 -9.53
C SER A 64 2.80 8.77 -8.40
N MET A 65 1.86 8.82 -7.44
CA MET A 65 1.98 9.57 -6.20
C MET A 65 1.56 8.67 -5.04
N THR A 66 2.26 8.79 -3.93
CA THR A 66 1.99 8.02 -2.71
C THR A 66 1.64 8.94 -1.56
N MET A 67 0.56 8.62 -0.85
CA MET A 67 0.12 9.31 0.36
C MET A 67 0.18 8.36 1.54
N ALA A 68 0.68 8.83 2.69
CA ALA A 68 0.56 8.11 3.94
C ALA A 68 -0.82 8.37 4.55
N PHE A 69 -1.41 7.37 5.19
CA PHE A 69 -2.65 7.53 5.91
C PHE A 69 -2.61 6.84 7.28
N THR A 70 -3.46 7.32 8.19
CA THR A 70 -3.58 6.81 9.54
C THR A 70 -4.79 5.87 9.68
N ASP A 71 -4.83 5.08 10.73
CA ASP A 71 -5.93 4.16 11.00
C ASP A 71 -7.10 4.87 11.67
N VAL A 72 -8.29 4.41 11.36
CA VAL A 72 -9.51 4.74 12.08
C VAL A 72 -9.82 3.63 13.07
N ASN A 73 -10.16 3.98 14.30
CA ASN A 73 -10.42 3.01 15.35
C ASN A 73 -11.82 2.40 15.23
N PHE A 74 -11.99 1.56 14.21
CA PHE A 74 -13.26 0.93 13.86
C PHE A 74 -13.84 0.05 14.99
N GLN A 75 -12.97 -0.64 15.75
CA GLN A 75 -13.43 -1.63 16.74
C GLN A 75 -14.14 -1.03 17.95
N ILE A 76 -13.76 0.19 18.36
CA ILE A 76 -14.36 0.88 19.50
C ILE A 76 -15.42 1.91 19.10
N ALA A 77 -15.63 2.11 17.80
CA ALA A 77 -16.65 3.01 17.28
C ALA A 77 -18.05 2.46 17.53
N MET A 78 -19.03 3.34 17.75
CA MET A 78 -20.43 2.96 17.86
C MET A 78 -20.95 2.37 16.54
N LEU A 79 -21.99 1.54 16.60
CA LEU A 79 -22.53 0.84 15.41
C LEU A 79 -22.88 1.77 14.25
N GLU A 80 -23.44 2.94 14.54
CA GLU A 80 -23.75 3.96 13.50
C GLU A 80 -22.49 4.52 12.87
N GLU A 81 -21.45 4.75 13.66
CA GLU A 81 -20.16 5.23 13.20
C GLU A 81 -19.43 4.15 12.38
N GLN A 82 -19.48 2.89 12.81
CA GLN A 82 -18.95 1.76 12.03
C GLN A 82 -19.61 1.66 10.65
N LYS A 83 -20.93 1.84 10.57
CA LYS A 83 -21.65 1.86 9.28
C LYS A 83 -21.20 3.04 8.42
N ASN A 84 -21.03 4.22 9.02
CA ASN A 84 -20.56 5.39 8.30
C ASN A 84 -19.15 5.19 7.75
N ILE A 85 -18.21 4.68 8.57
CA ILE A 85 -16.84 4.34 8.14
C ILE A 85 -16.89 3.35 6.97
N PHE A 86 -17.71 2.28 7.07
CA PHE A 86 -17.85 1.30 6.01
C PHE A 86 -18.41 1.90 4.71
N THR A 87 -19.41 2.78 4.83
CA THR A 87 -19.99 3.47 3.68
C THR A 87 -18.95 4.35 3.00
N LYS A 88 -18.22 5.15 3.78
CA LYS A 88 -17.13 6.01 3.28
C LYS A 88 -16.01 5.22 2.62
N TYR A 89 -15.64 4.08 3.21
CA TYR A 89 -14.64 3.18 2.61
C TYR A 89 -15.13 2.63 1.26
N SER A 90 -16.41 2.28 1.17
CA SER A 90 -17.00 1.81 -0.09
C SER A 90 -17.06 2.93 -1.15
N GLU A 91 -17.39 4.16 -0.74
CA GLU A 91 -17.35 5.34 -1.61
C GLU A 91 -15.92 5.58 -2.12
N PHE A 92 -14.91 5.47 -1.24
CA PHE A 92 -13.50 5.60 -1.61
C PHE A 92 -13.10 4.58 -2.68
N LEU A 93 -13.42 3.30 -2.49
CA LEU A 93 -13.08 2.28 -3.49
C LEU A 93 -13.80 2.49 -4.83
N ASN A 94 -15.02 3.04 -4.81
CA ASN A 94 -15.78 3.34 -6.01
C ASN A 94 -15.40 4.66 -6.68
N TYR A 95 -14.62 5.51 -6.01
CA TYR A 95 -14.15 6.78 -6.56
C TYR A 95 -13.18 6.61 -7.72
N PHE A 96 -12.41 5.52 -7.70
CA PHE A 96 -11.39 5.27 -8.72
C PHE A 96 -12.01 4.67 -9.98
N ASP A 97 -11.79 5.34 -11.09
CA ASP A 97 -12.16 4.85 -12.41
C ASP A 97 -11.07 3.91 -12.99
N PRO A 98 -11.35 3.16 -14.07
CA PRO A 98 -10.39 2.22 -14.66
C PRO A 98 -9.12 2.86 -15.24
N SER A 99 -9.06 4.19 -15.35
CA SER A 99 -7.86 4.91 -15.84
C SER A 99 -6.81 5.10 -14.76
N LEU A 100 -7.19 4.91 -13.48
CA LEU A 100 -6.32 5.02 -12.32
C LEU A 100 -5.96 3.63 -11.79
N HIS A 101 -4.67 3.40 -11.58
CA HIS A 101 -4.20 2.24 -10.83
C HIS A 101 -4.09 2.63 -9.36
N LEU A 102 -4.74 1.86 -8.50
CA LEU A 102 -4.71 2.04 -7.04
C LEU A 102 -3.98 0.88 -6.39
N GLU A 103 -3.07 1.19 -5.47
CA GLU A 103 -2.36 0.22 -4.66
C GLU A 103 -2.36 0.68 -3.20
N ILE A 104 -2.71 -0.23 -2.28
CA ILE A 104 -2.64 0.00 -0.84
C ILE A 104 -1.47 -0.81 -0.29
N ASN A 105 -0.50 -0.12 0.26
CA ASN A 105 0.72 -0.70 0.81
C ASN A 105 0.71 -0.66 2.33
N LEU A 106 0.96 -1.81 2.94
CA LEU A 106 1.15 -1.96 4.37
C LEU A 106 2.61 -2.33 4.63
N VAL A 107 3.35 -1.40 5.20
CA VAL A 107 4.78 -1.57 5.49
C VAL A 107 4.94 -1.75 6.99
N THR A 108 5.55 -2.87 7.39
CA THR A 108 5.90 -3.13 8.79
C THR A 108 7.41 -2.93 8.95
N ARG A 109 7.79 -2.04 9.85
CA ARG A 109 9.20 -1.78 10.19
C ARG A 109 9.44 -1.87 11.70
N SER A 110 10.67 -2.07 12.08
CA SER A 110 11.05 -1.95 13.48
C SER A 110 10.86 -0.52 13.96
N MET A 111 10.37 -0.38 15.17
CA MET A 111 10.27 0.90 15.86
C MET A 111 11.67 1.44 16.12
N ASP A 112 11.86 2.73 15.91
CA ASP A 112 13.03 3.44 16.38
C ASP A 112 12.90 3.66 17.91
N GLU A 113 13.72 2.99 18.68
CA GLU A 113 13.65 3.04 20.15
C GLU A 113 13.93 4.44 20.70
N GLU A 114 14.80 5.19 20.06
CA GLU A 114 15.16 6.53 20.51
C GLU A 114 14.01 7.52 20.26
N GLN A 115 13.42 7.47 19.06
CA GLN A 115 12.26 8.28 18.73
C GLN A 115 11.06 7.91 19.60
N PHE A 116 10.82 6.61 19.84
CA PHE A 116 9.77 6.15 20.74
C PHE A 116 9.92 6.69 22.16
N ARG A 117 11.14 6.71 22.68
CA ARG A 117 11.43 7.27 24.03
C ARG A 117 11.10 8.76 24.08
N ILE A 118 11.51 9.52 23.05
CA ILE A 118 11.25 10.96 22.96
C ILE A 118 9.74 11.24 22.93
N ASP A 119 9.00 10.47 22.14
CA ASP A 119 7.57 10.71 21.91
C ASP A 119 6.68 10.21 23.05
N THR A 120 7.11 9.20 23.80
CA THR A 120 6.23 8.47 24.72
C THR A 120 6.61 8.63 26.18
N PHE A 121 7.91 8.84 26.50
CA PHE A 121 8.34 8.90 27.88
C PHE A 121 8.00 10.25 28.52
N LEU A 122 7.61 10.17 29.80
CA LEU A 122 7.38 11.35 30.60
C LEU A 122 8.71 12.05 30.87
N PRO A 123 8.82 13.37 30.61
CA PRO A 123 10.04 14.12 30.91
C PRO A 123 10.24 14.24 32.43
N LEU A 124 11.49 14.07 32.86
CA LEU A 124 11.88 14.30 34.25
C LEU A 124 12.02 15.82 34.45
N ARG A 125 11.47 16.32 35.57
CA ARG A 125 11.38 17.74 35.93
C ARG A 125 12.34 18.17 37.03
N GLY A 126 13.00 17.21 37.70
CA GLY A 126 13.86 17.46 38.86
C GLY A 126 13.08 17.65 40.16
N ASP A 127 11.86 17.08 40.26
CA ASP A 127 10.99 17.17 41.45
C ASP A 127 10.74 15.77 42.06
N ASP A 128 10.11 15.75 43.24
CA ASP A 128 9.78 14.49 43.98
C ASP A 128 8.85 13.55 43.19
N ARG A 129 8.27 14.01 42.09
CA ARG A 129 7.38 13.24 41.21
C ARG A 129 8.12 12.45 40.15
N ASP A 130 9.41 12.76 39.94
CA ASP A 130 10.22 12.07 38.95
C ASP A 130 10.28 10.57 39.16
N ARG A 131 10.21 10.12 40.45
CA ARG A 131 10.13 8.71 40.77
C ARG A 131 8.94 8.01 40.08
N TYR A 132 7.78 8.65 40.03
CA TYR A 132 6.60 8.10 39.38
C TYR A 132 6.74 8.13 37.86
N ALA A 133 7.38 9.17 37.31
CA ALA A 133 7.68 9.24 35.90
C ALA A 133 8.65 8.14 35.47
N GLU A 134 9.68 7.87 36.26
CA GLU A 134 10.65 6.79 36.03
C GLU A 134 9.97 5.40 36.05
N GLU A 135 9.16 5.13 37.09
CA GLU A 135 8.39 3.86 37.21
C GLU A 135 7.47 3.68 35.98
N MET A 136 6.76 4.72 35.57
CA MET A 136 5.88 4.68 34.39
C MET A 136 6.67 4.44 33.11
N ASN A 137 7.77 5.16 32.91
CA ASN A 137 8.64 5.00 31.74
C ASN A 137 9.22 3.58 31.69
N GLN A 138 9.59 2.99 32.82
CA GLN A 138 10.06 1.62 32.87
C GLN A 138 8.96 0.63 32.44
N VAL A 139 7.73 0.79 32.94
CA VAL A 139 6.59 -0.08 32.56
C VAL A 139 6.29 0.03 31.06
N VAL A 140 6.35 1.24 30.53
CA VAL A 140 6.15 1.50 29.09
C VAL A 140 7.24 0.84 28.25
N ALA A 141 8.51 1.00 28.66
CA ALA A 141 9.65 0.39 27.97
C ALA A 141 9.56 -1.15 27.96
N GLU A 142 9.26 -1.75 29.10
CA GLU A 142 9.09 -3.21 29.20
C GLU A 142 7.96 -3.73 28.30
N LYS A 143 6.84 -3.01 28.21
CA LYS A 143 5.72 -3.39 27.34
C LYS A 143 6.05 -3.23 25.86
N ALA A 144 6.75 -2.15 25.49
CA ALA A 144 7.15 -1.89 24.11
C ALA A 144 8.11 -2.95 23.57
N LEU A 145 9.03 -3.44 24.42
CA LEU A 145 10.04 -4.44 24.02
C LEU A 145 9.51 -5.88 24.07
N ARG A 146 8.33 -6.12 24.64
CA ARG A 146 7.74 -7.46 24.71
C ARG A 146 6.99 -7.84 23.44
N GLY A 147 7.42 -8.91 22.78
CA GLY A 147 6.73 -9.53 21.63
C GLY A 147 6.84 -8.69 20.34
N GLN A 148 5.71 -8.51 19.67
CA GLN A 148 5.63 -7.75 18.40
C GLN A 148 5.35 -6.25 18.59
N ASN A 149 5.37 -5.75 19.82
CA ASN A 149 5.06 -4.35 20.12
C ASN A 149 6.17 -3.38 19.63
N GLY A 150 7.35 -3.89 19.29
CA GLY A 150 8.42 -3.10 18.64
C GLY A 150 8.26 -2.92 17.13
N LEU A 151 7.09 -3.22 16.57
CA LEU A 151 6.82 -3.07 15.14
C LEU A 151 5.78 -1.97 14.89
N ILE A 152 6.14 -1.05 14.01
CA ILE A 152 5.24 0.00 13.51
C ILE A 152 4.72 -0.43 12.15
N ARG A 153 3.42 -0.29 11.94
CA ARG A 153 2.77 -0.51 10.65
C ARG A 153 2.41 0.83 10.04
N GLU A 154 3.08 1.14 8.97
CA GLU A 154 2.80 2.31 8.14
C GLU A 154 1.90 1.91 6.97
N LYS A 155 0.99 2.78 6.60
CA LYS A 155 -0.01 2.56 5.56
C LYS A 155 0.11 3.63 4.51
N TYR A 156 0.13 3.21 3.28
CA TYR A 156 0.28 4.08 2.13
C TYR A 156 -0.75 3.72 1.07
N VAL A 157 -1.29 4.73 0.44
CA VAL A 157 -2.07 4.60 -0.78
C VAL A 157 -1.26 5.20 -1.92
N THR A 158 -1.04 4.41 -2.96
CA THR A 158 -0.36 4.83 -4.18
C THR A 158 -1.35 4.80 -5.31
N PHE A 159 -1.44 5.86 -6.06
CA PHE A 159 -2.24 5.92 -7.27
C PHE A 159 -1.40 6.40 -8.43
N SER A 160 -1.64 5.82 -9.60
CA SER A 160 -0.88 6.11 -10.80
C SER A 160 -1.79 6.27 -12.00
N LEU A 161 -1.35 7.11 -12.93
CA LEU A 161 -2.06 7.42 -14.17
C LEU A 161 -1.09 7.61 -15.33
N HIS A 162 -1.61 7.44 -16.54
CA HIS A 162 -0.88 7.78 -17.74
C HIS A 162 -1.10 9.24 -18.14
N ALA A 163 -0.01 9.94 -18.43
CA ALA A 163 -0.04 11.31 -18.94
C ALA A 163 1.02 11.52 -20.03
N GLU A 164 0.78 12.46 -20.91
CA GLU A 164 1.72 12.78 -21.99
C GLU A 164 2.97 13.52 -21.49
N ASN A 165 2.83 14.27 -20.38
CA ASN A 165 3.91 15.03 -19.80
C ASN A 165 3.76 15.18 -18.27
N TYR A 166 4.86 15.53 -17.62
CA TYR A 166 4.94 15.70 -16.18
C TYR A 166 3.94 16.74 -15.64
N GLN A 167 3.78 17.87 -16.31
CA GLN A 167 2.91 18.95 -15.83
C GLN A 167 1.44 18.54 -15.77
N GLN A 168 0.98 17.82 -16.78
CA GLN A 168 -0.37 17.24 -16.82
C GLN A 168 -0.55 16.17 -15.74
N ALA A 169 0.47 15.31 -15.57
CA ALA A 169 0.46 14.29 -14.52
C ALA A 169 0.37 14.93 -13.13
N LYS A 170 1.17 15.96 -12.89
CA LYS A 170 1.20 16.69 -11.62
C LYS A 170 -0.17 17.26 -11.28
N GLU A 171 -0.76 18.01 -12.19
CA GLU A 171 -2.07 18.62 -11.97
C GLU A 171 -3.16 17.58 -11.65
N GLN A 172 -3.18 16.48 -12.41
CA GLN A 172 -4.16 15.41 -12.18
C GLN A 172 -3.92 14.67 -10.85
N LEU A 173 -2.67 14.34 -10.52
CA LEU A 173 -2.33 13.64 -9.28
C LEU A 173 -2.57 14.51 -8.04
N GLU A 174 -2.19 15.78 -8.08
CA GLU A 174 -2.42 16.72 -6.98
C GLU A 174 -3.93 16.94 -6.74
N ASN A 175 -4.73 17.10 -7.80
CA ASN A 175 -6.18 17.21 -7.68
C ASN A 175 -6.79 15.95 -7.05
N ARG A 176 -6.36 14.76 -7.48
CA ARG A 176 -6.82 13.50 -6.88
C ARG A 176 -6.39 13.35 -5.42
N ALA A 177 -5.16 13.77 -5.10
CA ALA A 177 -4.67 13.77 -3.72
C ALA A 177 -5.49 14.68 -2.82
N ALA A 178 -5.83 15.88 -3.29
CA ALA A 178 -6.68 16.82 -2.58
C ALA A 178 -8.10 16.26 -2.38
N ASP A 179 -8.71 15.71 -3.42
CA ASP A 179 -10.02 15.07 -3.34
C ASP A 179 -10.04 13.93 -2.30
N ILE A 180 -9.00 13.08 -2.30
CA ILE A 180 -8.87 11.99 -1.33
C ILE A 180 -8.75 12.55 0.09
N ALA A 181 -7.89 13.55 0.29
CA ALA A 181 -7.67 14.15 1.60
C ALA A 181 -8.93 14.81 2.15
N ASP A 182 -9.73 15.46 1.30
CA ASP A 182 -10.92 16.21 1.75
C ASP A 182 -12.14 15.30 1.95
N HIS A 183 -12.39 14.37 1.04
CA HIS A 183 -13.61 13.57 1.06
C HIS A 183 -13.50 12.32 1.93
N PHE A 184 -12.30 11.75 2.07
CA PHE A 184 -12.11 10.47 2.77
C PHE A 184 -11.35 10.60 4.09
N LYS A 185 -11.11 11.81 4.57
CA LYS A 185 -10.51 12.10 5.87
C LYS A 185 -11.07 11.28 7.06
N PRO A 186 -12.38 10.96 7.11
CA PRO A 186 -12.91 10.12 8.18
C PRO A 186 -12.52 8.64 8.11
N VAL A 187 -11.84 8.20 7.03
CA VAL A 187 -11.50 6.80 6.77
C VAL A 187 -9.98 6.60 6.75
N PHE A 188 -9.23 7.69 6.58
CA PHE A 188 -7.77 7.68 6.48
C PHE A 188 -7.11 8.64 7.46
#